data_0f36c4b4185d5be189ce0c5d09634205
#
_entry.id   0f36c4b4185d5be189ce0c5d09634205
#
_cell.length_a   1.000
_cell.length_b   1.000
_cell.length_c   1.000
_cell.angle_alpha   90.00
_cell.angle_beta   90.00
_cell.angle_gamma   90.00
#
_symmetry.space_group_name_H-M   'P 1'
#
loop_
_entity.id
_entity.type
_entity.pdbx_description
1 polymer ?
#
loop_
_entity_poly.entity_id
_entity_poly.type
_entity_poly.pdbx_seq_one_letter_code
_entity_poly.pdbx_strand_id
1 'polypeptide(L)'
;VVNTKPGFMTTLVFDNDEAVISAKPGFDEAWEATPDANRVNVRPVALTQGAPGEDGNTTQVVIPPNSRDWHTNMLVVTSKRLYNVELNVIDDKSAQQPAFQVSYGYPGEERDKASREATARQREWEQKQQQASVQKALNSAQTPRNWSYTKYPGKGSFNIVPDFAYDDGRFTFVGFSP
;
A
#
# COMPACT_ATOMS: atom_id res chain seq x y z
N VAL A 1 1.62 5.30 25.66
CA VAL A 1 2.09 6.59 26.21
C VAL A 1 3.20 7.12 25.31
N VAL A 2 3.14 8.39 24.95
CA VAL A 2 4.16 9.09 24.15
C VAL A 2 4.72 10.24 25.01
N ASN A 3 5.97 10.14 25.34
CA ASN A 3 6.67 11.18 26.10
C ASN A 3 7.22 12.21 25.14
N THR A 4 6.83 13.46 25.32
CA THR A 4 7.28 14.61 24.54
C THR A 4 8.12 15.55 25.40
N LYS A 5 8.84 16.45 24.76
CA LYS A 5 9.65 17.44 25.47
C LYS A 5 9.38 18.84 24.92
N PRO A 6 9.30 19.88 25.77
CA PRO A 6 9.15 21.26 25.32
C PRO A 6 10.25 21.65 24.31
N GLY A 7 9.87 22.34 23.24
CA GLY A 7 10.79 22.76 22.18
C GLY A 7 11.11 21.68 21.15
N PHE A 8 10.60 20.45 21.31
CA PHE A 8 10.78 19.36 20.35
C PHE A 8 9.45 18.91 19.76
N MET A 9 9.52 18.34 18.57
CA MET A 9 8.40 17.75 17.88
C MET A 9 8.50 16.22 17.96
N THR A 10 7.38 15.56 18.19
CA THR A 10 7.25 14.11 18.09
C THR A 10 6.40 13.76 16.87
N THR A 11 6.89 12.86 16.04
CA THR A 11 6.17 12.39 14.85
C THR A 11 5.63 10.98 15.08
N LEU A 12 4.32 10.80 14.95
CA LEU A 12 3.67 9.50 14.93
C LEU A 12 3.54 9.08 13.48
N VAL A 13 4.06 7.91 13.13
CA VAL A 13 4.07 7.38 11.75
C VAL A 13 3.20 6.14 11.72
N PHE A 14 2.19 6.14 10.87
CA PHE A 14 1.29 5.02 10.62
C PHE A 14 1.72 4.25 9.36
N ASP A 15 1.00 3.19 9.00
CA ASP A 15 1.33 2.40 7.81
C ASP A 15 1.28 3.25 6.53
N ASN A 16 2.05 2.88 5.51
CA ASN A 16 2.16 3.62 4.24
C ASN A 16 0.83 3.74 3.48
N ASP A 17 -0.08 2.79 3.70
CA ASP A 17 -1.40 2.76 3.07
C ASP A 17 -2.52 3.24 4.02
N GLU A 18 -2.15 3.95 5.10
CA GLU A 18 -3.05 4.47 6.12
C GLU A 18 -2.94 6.00 6.21
N ALA A 19 -3.90 6.72 5.65
CA ALA A 19 -3.93 8.17 5.68
C ALA A 19 -4.57 8.69 6.96
N VAL A 20 -3.98 9.70 7.57
CA VAL A 20 -4.55 10.39 8.74
C VAL A 20 -5.63 11.37 8.27
N ILE A 21 -6.84 11.22 8.82
CA ILE A 21 -8.00 12.06 8.54
C ILE A 21 -8.06 13.22 9.54
N SER A 22 -7.83 12.92 10.82
CA SER A 22 -7.81 13.93 11.88
C SER A 22 -6.96 13.50 13.06
N ALA A 23 -6.39 14.47 13.77
CA ALA A 23 -5.70 14.27 15.03
C ALA A 23 -6.15 15.39 16.00
N LYS A 24 -6.77 15.00 17.11
CA LYS A 24 -7.35 15.96 18.06
C LYS A 24 -6.87 15.65 19.47
N PRO A 25 -5.99 16.47 20.06
CA PRO A 25 -5.67 16.38 21.48
C PRO A 25 -6.90 16.72 22.33
N GLY A 26 -7.04 16.06 23.47
CA GLY A 26 -8.08 16.38 24.43
C GLY A 26 -7.89 17.76 25.10
N PHE A 27 -6.62 18.20 25.20
CA PHE A 27 -6.24 19.52 25.65
C PHE A 27 -5.60 20.31 24.50
N ASP A 28 -6.43 20.77 23.57
CA ASP A 28 -6.04 21.40 22.31
C ASP A 28 -5.30 22.74 22.46
N GLU A 29 -5.59 23.52 23.52
CA GLU A 29 -4.89 24.77 23.80
C GLU A 29 -3.42 24.56 24.19
N ALA A 30 -3.08 23.39 24.78
CA ALA A 30 -1.75 23.04 25.27
C ALA A 30 -0.94 22.17 24.31
N TRP A 31 -1.58 21.69 23.25
CA TRP A 31 -0.98 20.75 22.32
C TRP A 31 -1.32 21.09 20.88
N GLU A 32 -0.30 21.20 20.06
CA GLU A 32 -0.46 21.31 18.62
C GLU A 32 -0.27 19.94 17.96
N ALA A 33 -1.25 19.52 17.18
CA ALA A 33 -1.21 18.27 16.43
C ALA A 33 -1.53 18.54 14.95
N THR A 34 -0.59 18.27 14.07
CA THR A 34 -0.73 18.53 12.63
C THR A 34 -0.66 17.21 11.85
N PRO A 35 -1.78 16.78 11.22
CA PRO A 35 -1.79 15.65 10.30
C PRO A 35 -1.02 15.96 9.01
N ASP A 36 -0.26 14.97 8.52
CA ASP A 36 0.46 15.03 7.25
C ASP A 36 0.55 13.63 6.62
N ALA A 37 -0.26 13.39 5.60
CA ALA A 37 -0.34 12.09 4.91
C ALA A 37 -0.58 10.92 5.89
N ASN A 38 0.43 10.06 6.10
CA ASN A 38 0.38 8.95 7.06
C ASN A 38 1.05 9.27 8.41
N ARG A 39 1.17 10.55 8.77
CA ARG A 39 1.86 11.02 9.99
C ARG A 39 1.04 12.02 10.75
N VAL A 40 1.37 12.14 12.02
CA VAL A 40 0.93 13.26 12.87
C VAL A 40 2.15 13.83 13.57
N ASN A 41 2.37 15.12 13.37
CA ASN A 41 3.38 15.87 14.11
C ASN A 41 2.73 16.50 15.34
N VAL A 42 3.23 16.20 16.52
CA VAL A 42 2.69 16.69 17.78
C VAL A 42 3.76 17.36 18.63
N ARG A 43 3.40 18.48 19.26
CA ARG A 43 4.25 19.19 20.21
C ARG A 43 3.46 19.85 21.32
N PRO A 44 4.00 19.95 22.53
CA PRO A 44 3.42 20.78 23.58
C PRO A 44 3.67 22.24 23.28
N VAL A 45 2.68 23.09 23.53
CA VAL A 45 2.76 24.55 23.36
C VAL A 45 2.50 25.27 24.68
N ALA A 46 3.05 26.48 24.83
CA ALA A 46 2.82 27.29 26.01
C ALA A 46 1.40 27.87 25.99
N LEU A 47 0.78 27.96 27.16
CA LEU A 47 -0.50 28.62 27.33
C LEU A 47 -0.27 30.11 27.59
N THR A 48 -1.14 30.96 27.03
CA THR A 48 -1.15 32.39 27.31
C THR A 48 -2.44 32.76 28.04
N GLN A 49 -2.33 33.20 29.26
CA GLN A 49 -3.48 33.65 30.05
C GLN A 49 -3.41 35.17 30.32
N GLY A 50 -4.54 35.83 30.18
CA GLY A 50 -4.69 37.21 30.65
C GLY A 50 -4.81 37.22 32.17
N ALA A 51 -3.91 37.90 32.87
CA ALA A 51 -4.03 38.18 34.29
C ALA A 51 -4.38 39.67 34.52
N PRO A 52 -5.26 39.99 35.47
CA PRO A 52 -5.53 41.38 35.80
C PRO A 52 -4.28 42.00 36.41
N GLY A 53 -3.76 43.06 35.77
CA GLY A 53 -2.65 43.86 36.29
C GLY A 53 -3.11 44.82 37.39
N GLU A 54 -2.18 45.24 38.24
CA GLU A 54 -2.47 46.21 39.33
C GLU A 54 -2.96 47.57 38.80
N ASP A 55 -2.66 47.90 37.55
CA ASP A 55 -3.08 49.16 36.88
C ASP A 55 -4.37 49.04 36.05
N GLY A 56 -5.17 47.98 36.23
CA GLY A 56 -6.40 47.77 35.48
C GLY A 56 -6.18 47.31 34.03
N ASN A 57 -4.95 47.13 33.58
CA ASN A 57 -4.58 46.54 32.28
C ASN A 57 -4.43 45.03 32.39
N THR A 58 -4.85 44.32 31.37
CA THR A 58 -4.63 42.84 31.30
C THR A 58 -3.19 42.53 30.89
N THR A 59 -2.44 41.97 31.81
CA THR A 59 -1.08 41.47 31.51
C THR A 59 -1.16 40.02 30.99
N GLN A 60 -0.49 39.70 29.89
CA GLN A 60 -0.42 38.35 29.39
C GLN A 60 0.66 37.56 30.13
N VAL A 61 0.27 36.47 30.75
CA VAL A 61 1.19 35.52 31.42
C VAL A 61 1.35 34.30 30.54
N VAL A 62 2.59 33.97 30.21
CA VAL A 62 2.94 32.77 29.43
C VAL A 62 3.29 31.65 30.40
N ILE A 63 2.56 30.58 30.34
CA ILE A 63 2.77 29.36 31.12
C ILE A 63 3.47 28.30 30.21
N PRO A 64 4.74 28.01 30.45
CA PRO A 64 5.47 27.04 29.66
C PRO A 64 4.98 25.59 29.92
N PRO A 65 5.09 24.68 28.94
CA PRO A 65 4.76 23.27 29.13
C PRO A 65 5.59 22.65 30.27
N ASN A 66 4.93 21.88 31.12
CA ASN A 66 5.54 21.19 32.26
C ASN A 66 5.01 19.76 32.42
N SER A 67 5.72 18.92 33.15
CA SER A 67 5.37 17.51 33.33
C SER A 67 4.17 17.25 34.25
N ARG A 68 3.73 18.26 35.01
CA ARG A 68 2.60 18.13 35.94
C ARG A 68 1.27 18.30 35.22
N ASP A 69 1.17 19.32 34.37
CA ASP A 69 -0.12 19.82 33.87
C ASP A 69 -0.32 19.46 32.37
N TRP A 70 0.78 19.24 31.62
CA TRP A 70 0.73 18.87 30.21
C TRP A 70 0.68 17.36 30.00
N HIS A 71 -0.45 16.77 30.35
CA HIS A 71 -0.81 15.40 30.00
C HIS A 71 -2.23 15.35 29.43
N THR A 72 -2.41 14.63 28.39
CA THR A 72 -3.71 14.46 27.72
C THR A 72 -3.72 13.18 26.89
N ASN A 73 -4.88 12.84 26.36
CA ASN A 73 -4.98 11.90 25.26
C ASN A 73 -5.16 12.63 23.93
N MET A 74 -4.81 11.98 22.86
CA MET A 74 -5.07 12.43 21.49
C MET A 74 -5.79 11.34 20.72
N LEU A 75 -6.91 11.70 20.12
CA LEU A 75 -7.61 10.80 19.19
C LEU A 75 -7.08 11.05 17.78
N VAL A 76 -6.53 10.01 17.17
CA VAL A 76 -6.14 10.02 15.76
C VAL A 76 -7.10 9.11 14.98
N VAL A 77 -7.75 9.69 13.99
CA VAL A 77 -8.63 8.99 13.05
C VAL A 77 -7.87 8.82 11.75
N THR A 78 -7.74 7.59 11.30
CA THR A 78 -7.12 7.29 10.02
C THR A 78 -8.12 6.66 9.07
N SER A 79 -7.72 6.42 7.82
CA SER A 79 -8.54 5.74 6.82
C SER A 79 -8.86 4.28 7.17
N LYS A 80 -8.12 3.69 8.14
CA LYS A 80 -8.29 2.29 8.53
C LYS A 80 -8.69 2.08 9.98
N ARG A 81 -8.21 2.94 10.90
CA ARG A 81 -8.27 2.70 12.35
C ARG A 81 -8.47 3.96 13.16
N LEU A 82 -8.80 3.77 14.42
CA LEU A 82 -8.82 4.79 15.45
C LEU A 82 -7.69 4.50 16.44
N TYR A 83 -6.92 5.53 16.79
CA TYR A 83 -5.86 5.46 17.78
C TYR A 83 -6.14 6.42 18.91
N ASN A 84 -6.04 5.94 20.14
CA ASN A 84 -6.06 6.77 21.32
C ASN A 84 -4.64 6.79 21.90
N VAL A 85 -3.98 7.91 21.79
CA VAL A 85 -2.57 8.10 22.14
C VAL A 85 -2.50 8.98 23.39
N GLU A 86 -1.91 8.50 24.45
CA GLU A 86 -1.62 9.29 25.64
C GLU A 86 -0.35 10.11 25.41
N LEU A 87 -0.44 11.41 25.65
CA LEU A 87 0.64 12.40 25.49
C LEU A 87 1.06 12.95 26.84
N ASN A 88 2.34 12.86 27.14
CA ASN A 88 2.93 13.42 28.36
C ASN A 88 4.10 14.32 28.01
N VAL A 89 4.26 15.40 28.79
CA VAL A 89 5.50 16.19 28.79
C VAL A 89 6.43 15.65 29.84
N ILE A 90 7.71 15.48 29.50
CA ILE A 90 8.77 15.14 30.46
C ILE A 90 9.71 16.32 30.66
N ASP A 91 10.21 16.46 31.89
CA ASP A 91 11.18 17.47 32.27
C ASP A 91 12.61 17.03 31.97
N ASP A 92 13.55 17.98 31.96
CA ASP A 92 14.98 17.72 31.75
C ASP A 92 15.60 16.79 32.80
N LYS A 93 14.99 16.71 33.99
CA LYS A 93 15.41 15.85 35.09
C LYS A 93 14.81 14.44 35.02
N SER A 94 13.93 14.18 34.08
CA SER A 94 13.31 12.86 33.92
C SER A 94 14.34 11.83 33.49
N ALA A 95 14.27 10.64 34.07
CA ALA A 95 15.02 9.47 33.60
C ALA A 95 14.45 8.89 32.28
N GLN A 96 13.24 9.31 31.87
CA GLN A 96 12.60 8.91 30.63
C GLN A 96 13.17 9.71 29.47
N GLN A 97 13.26 9.05 28.31
CA GLN A 97 13.66 9.71 27.07
C GLN A 97 12.43 10.21 26.29
N PRO A 98 12.51 11.40 25.66
CA PRO A 98 11.48 11.87 24.77
C PRO A 98 11.41 11.00 23.52
N ALA A 99 10.22 10.74 23.04
CA ALA A 99 9.99 10.09 21.75
C ALA A 99 10.04 11.14 20.64
N PHE A 100 10.99 11.04 19.73
CA PHE A 100 11.04 11.90 18.54
C PHE A 100 10.24 11.31 17.38
N GLN A 101 10.19 9.97 17.31
CA GLN A 101 9.39 9.26 16.34
C GLN A 101 8.81 7.99 17.00
N VAL A 102 7.52 7.76 16.73
CA VAL A 102 6.82 6.53 17.12
C VAL A 102 6.19 5.94 15.87
N SER A 103 6.60 4.75 15.50
CA SER A 103 6.05 4.05 14.33
C SER A 103 5.09 2.94 14.76
N TYR A 104 3.91 2.93 14.16
CA TYR A 104 2.91 1.88 14.34
C TYR A 104 3.05 0.86 13.20
N GLY A 105 3.30 -0.39 13.54
CA GLY A 105 3.43 -1.49 12.57
C GLY A 105 2.46 -2.62 12.89
N TYR A 106 1.97 -3.29 11.85
CA TYR A 106 1.02 -4.40 11.94
C TYR A 106 1.58 -5.66 11.27
N PRO A 107 2.46 -6.41 11.95
CA PRO A 107 3.16 -7.57 11.35
C PRO A 107 2.21 -8.65 10.82
N GLY A 108 0.99 -8.75 11.35
CA GLY A 108 -0.04 -9.66 10.85
C GLY A 108 -0.51 -9.29 9.45
N GLU A 109 -0.86 -8.02 9.25
CA GLU A 109 -1.35 -7.52 7.95
C GLU A 109 -0.26 -7.53 6.87
N GLU A 110 0.98 -7.23 7.24
CA GLU A 110 2.13 -7.33 6.34
C GLU A 110 2.34 -8.77 5.83
N ARG A 111 2.20 -9.76 6.73
CA ARG A 111 2.25 -11.19 6.36
C ARG A 111 1.11 -11.59 5.44
N ASP A 112 -0.10 -11.14 5.74
CA ASP A 112 -1.27 -11.42 4.92
C ASP A 112 -1.15 -10.78 3.53
N LYS A 113 -0.66 -9.56 3.45
CA LYS A 113 -0.38 -8.86 2.19
C LYS A 113 0.69 -9.61 1.39
N ALA A 114 1.81 -9.94 2.00
CA ALA A 114 2.87 -10.71 1.36
C ALA A 114 2.39 -12.09 0.86
N SER A 115 1.55 -12.77 1.64
CA SER A 115 0.93 -14.05 1.26
C SER A 115 -0.01 -13.90 0.05
N ARG A 116 -0.85 -12.87 0.02
CA ARG A 116 -1.75 -12.58 -1.12
C ARG A 116 -0.97 -12.25 -2.38
N GLU A 117 0.07 -11.44 -2.28
CA GLU A 117 0.94 -11.10 -3.40
C GLU A 117 1.71 -12.31 -3.94
N ALA A 118 2.21 -13.19 -3.04
CA ALA A 118 2.86 -14.43 -3.43
C ALA A 118 1.89 -15.35 -4.18
N THR A 119 0.66 -15.50 -3.67
CA THR A 119 -0.39 -16.30 -4.32
C THR A 119 -0.80 -15.73 -5.67
N ALA A 120 -0.90 -14.40 -5.80
CA ALA A 120 -1.22 -13.75 -7.07
C ALA A 120 -0.12 -14.00 -8.11
N ARG A 121 1.16 -13.82 -7.74
CA ARG A 121 2.30 -14.12 -8.62
C ARG A 121 2.35 -15.59 -9.06
N GLN A 122 2.05 -16.50 -8.14
CA GLN A 122 1.96 -17.93 -8.46
C GLN A 122 0.90 -18.21 -9.52
N ARG A 123 -0.32 -17.66 -9.36
CA ARG A 123 -1.42 -17.81 -10.32
C ARG A 123 -1.08 -17.21 -11.69
N GLU A 124 -0.48 -16.04 -11.73
CA GLU A 124 -0.03 -15.43 -13.00
C GLU A 124 1.01 -16.30 -13.72
N TRP A 125 1.96 -16.85 -12.96
CA TRP A 125 2.97 -17.75 -13.52
C TRP A 125 2.34 -19.02 -14.08
N GLU A 126 1.42 -19.64 -13.34
CA GLU A 126 0.68 -20.84 -13.80
C GLU A 126 -0.14 -20.55 -15.06
N GLN A 127 -0.84 -19.42 -15.11
CA GLN A 127 -1.59 -18.99 -16.30
C GLN A 127 -0.68 -18.80 -17.52
N LYS A 128 0.47 -18.14 -17.35
CA LYS A 128 1.45 -17.96 -18.44
C LYS A 128 2.00 -19.30 -18.93
N GLN A 129 2.32 -20.22 -18.02
CA GLN A 129 2.77 -21.56 -18.37
C GLN A 129 1.70 -22.33 -19.14
N GLN A 130 0.45 -22.27 -18.70
CA GLN A 130 -0.68 -22.91 -19.37
C GLN A 130 -0.91 -22.32 -20.76
N GLN A 131 -0.90 -21.01 -20.91
CA GLN A 131 -1.01 -20.34 -22.22
C GLN A 131 0.13 -20.73 -23.15
N ALA A 132 1.38 -20.75 -22.65
CA ALA A 132 2.53 -21.15 -23.43
C ALA A 132 2.44 -22.64 -23.86
N SER A 133 1.94 -23.53 -23.00
CA SER A 133 1.74 -24.93 -23.33
C SER A 133 0.66 -25.13 -24.39
N VAL A 134 -0.45 -24.41 -24.28
CA VAL A 134 -1.54 -24.41 -25.29
C VAL A 134 -1.01 -23.89 -26.63
N GLN A 135 -0.29 -22.76 -26.61
CA GLN A 135 0.29 -22.19 -27.83
C GLN A 135 1.29 -23.15 -28.48
N LYS A 136 2.13 -23.81 -27.68
CA LYS A 136 3.07 -24.84 -28.16
C LYS A 136 2.33 -26.04 -28.77
N ALA A 137 1.26 -26.49 -28.12
CA ALA A 137 0.44 -27.58 -28.63
C ALA A 137 -0.25 -27.20 -29.95
N LEU A 138 -0.79 -25.98 -30.08
CA LEU A 138 -1.37 -25.48 -31.32
C LEU A 138 -0.33 -25.40 -32.44
N ASN A 139 0.83 -24.83 -32.16
CA ASN A 139 1.91 -24.72 -33.16
C ASN A 139 2.42 -26.10 -33.58
N SER A 140 2.49 -27.08 -32.67
CA SER A 140 2.91 -28.44 -32.99
C SER A 140 1.85 -29.21 -33.79
N ALA A 141 0.56 -28.92 -33.56
CA ALA A 141 -0.53 -29.52 -34.31
C ALA A 141 -0.60 -29.03 -35.76
N GLN A 142 -0.07 -27.85 -36.05
CA GLN A 142 -0.04 -27.28 -37.41
C GLN A 142 1.22 -27.67 -38.19
N THR A 143 2.14 -28.43 -37.59
CA THR A 143 3.36 -28.86 -38.27
C THR A 143 3.06 -30.02 -39.16
N PRO A 144 3.27 -29.94 -40.51
CA PRO A 144 3.05 -31.02 -41.41
C PRO A 144 3.92 -32.24 -41.04
N ARG A 145 3.32 -33.42 -40.92
CA ARG A 145 4.01 -34.68 -40.58
C ARG A 145 4.22 -35.55 -41.80
N ASN A 146 3.28 -35.53 -42.73
CA ASN A 146 3.37 -36.36 -43.93
C ASN A 146 2.95 -35.51 -45.15
N TRP A 147 3.81 -35.52 -46.15
CA TRP A 147 3.59 -34.94 -47.49
C TRP A 147 3.43 -35.97 -48.56
N SER A 148 3.50 -37.26 -48.25
CA SER A 148 3.56 -38.36 -49.21
C SER A 148 2.16 -38.75 -49.70
N TYR A 149 1.41 -37.78 -50.24
CA TYR A 149 0.12 -38.03 -50.85
C TYR A 149 0.25 -38.14 -52.37
N THR A 150 -0.37 -39.15 -52.95
CA THR A 150 -0.36 -39.37 -54.41
C THR A 150 -1.71 -38.95 -54.99
N LYS A 151 -1.68 -38.24 -56.11
CA LYS A 151 -2.87 -37.75 -56.81
C LYS A 151 -3.28 -38.78 -57.86
N TYR A 152 -4.57 -39.15 -57.91
CA TYR A 152 -5.18 -39.97 -58.94
C TYR A 152 -6.39 -39.25 -59.54
N PRO A 153 -6.15 -38.29 -60.49
CA PRO A 153 -7.24 -37.59 -61.12
C PRO A 153 -8.04 -38.52 -62.03
N GLY A 154 -9.37 -38.48 -61.91
CA GLY A 154 -10.27 -39.17 -62.86
C GLY A 154 -10.26 -38.52 -64.24
N LYS A 155 -10.74 -39.23 -65.26
CA LYS A 155 -10.84 -38.70 -66.61
C LYS A 155 -11.78 -37.48 -66.61
N GLY A 156 -11.25 -36.29 -66.96
CA GLY A 156 -12.02 -35.04 -67.06
C GLY A 156 -11.97 -34.21 -65.79
N SER A 157 -11.25 -34.60 -64.73
CA SER A 157 -11.18 -33.88 -63.43
C SER A 157 -9.88 -33.11 -63.19
N PHE A 158 -9.10 -32.83 -64.23
CA PHE A 158 -7.80 -32.18 -64.10
C PHE A 158 -7.88 -30.74 -63.56
N ASN A 159 -9.01 -30.06 -63.75
CA ASN A 159 -9.20 -28.65 -63.33
C ASN A 159 -9.48 -28.50 -61.84
N ILE A 160 -9.72 -29.60 -61.11
CA ILE A 160 -10.04 -29.57 -59.68
C ILE A 160 -9.07 -30.44 -58.87
N VAL A 161 -7.88 -30.67 -59.39
CA VAL A 161 -6.83 -31.43 -58.72
C VAL A 161 -6.11 -30.52 -57.73
N PRO A 162 -6.00 -30.89 -56.45
CA PRO A 162 -5.26 -30.07 -55.49
C PRO A 162 -3.78 -30.01 -55.82
N ASP A 163 -3.14 -28.88 -55.59
CA ASP A 163 -1.72 -28.68 -55.82
C ASP A 163 -0.86 -29.42 -54.78
N PHE A 164 -1.31 -29.37 -53.52
CA PHE A 164 -0.63 -30.07 -52.43
C PHE A 164 -1.61 -30.68 -51.43
N ALA A 165 -1.14 -31.70 -50.73
CA ALA A 165 -1.79 -32.27 -49.57
C ALA A 165 -0.74 -32.65 -48.54
N TYR A 166 -1.05 -32.38 -47.28
CA TYR A 166 -0.26 -32.86 -46.15
C TYR A 166 -1.16 -33.18 -44.98
N ASP A 167 -0.69 -33.93 -44.01
CA ASP A 167 -1.37 -34.15 -42.74
C ASP A 167 -0.46 -33.76 -41.56
N ASP A 168 -1.10 -33.39 -40.45
CA ASP A 168 -0.46 -33.10 -39.16
C ASP A 168 -0.54 -34.34 -38.20
N GLY A 169 -1.03 -35.44 -38.68
CA GLY A 169 -1.29 -36.67 -37.92
C GLY A 169 -2.71 -36.74 -37.34
N ARG A 170 -3.53 -35.71 -37.50
CA ARG A 170 -4.92 -35.62 -37.06
C ARG A 170 -5.87 -35.14 -38.17
N PHE A 171 -5.44 -34.17 -38.96
CA PHE A 171 -6.19 -33.59 -40.07
C PHE A 171 -5.37 -33.66 -41.35
N THR A 172 -6.04 -33.88 -42.48
CA THR A 172 -5.44 -33.76 -43.80
C THR A 172 -5.82 -32.41 -44.42
N PHE A 173 -4.82 -31.66 -44.83
CA PHE A 173 -4.95 -30.36 -45.46
C PHE A 173 -4.75 -30.53 -46.96
N VAL A 174 -5.61 -29.90 -47.74
CA VAL A 174 -5.59 -29.98 -49.21
C VAL A 174 -5.63 -28.51 -49.70
N GLY A 175 -4.68 -28.15 -50.55
CA GLY A 175 -4.59 -26.78 -51.07
C GLY A 175 -4.72 -26.73 -52.58
N PHE A 176 -5.32 -25.65 -53.07
CA PHE A 176 -5.51 -25.30 -54.50
C PHE A 176 -4.87 -23.95 -54.73
N SER A 177 -4.10 -23.81 -55.78
CA SER A 177 -3.59 -22.53 -56.22
C SER A 177 -4.72 -21.72 -56.90
N PRO A 178 -4.76 -20.38 -56.73
CA PRO A 178 -5.77 -19.53 -57.38
C PRO A 178 -5.61 -19.48 -58.90
#